data_702702c6bd35c3c6df033a107234eeb3
#
_entry.id   702702c6bd35c3c6df033a107234eeb3
#
_cell.length_a   1.000
_cell.length_b   1.000
_cell.length_c   1.000
_cell.angle_alpha   90.00
_cell.angle_beta   90.00
_cell.angle_gamma   90.00
#
_symmetry.space_group_name_H-M   'P 1'
#
loop_
_entity.id
_entity.type
_entity.pdbx_description
1 polymer ?
#
loop_
_entity_poly.entity_id
_entity_poly.type
_entity_poly.pdbx_seq_one_letter_code
_entity_poly.pdbx_strand_id
1 'polypeptide(L)'
;MKKDLTLKLFGPPKVVFNQKDIRFSFSKMEALLYYLAVMGQVNRDEIAGILWGDKENQVARKNLRNTVYQANKIFEGDIIVSPSRSSLALNPDLSLSLDVQLFERDPLSALDLYRGDFLEGFYVKDDEDFDQWASRKRDAYRKIYVESCYQKIEQVGFADPSIERLLHHLVELDEYEEKNYQLLMEYYSFHHQLGKFFETYYKLVDLLDRELSVRPSRAIEELYHSVLEAKRTHKLTNCLNIRELSFFGRKQELSQLEEYLSLVETGEAVGPFLVMGQSGTGKKRLLRQLVLMSNRSFNFIKVEGRASSQSYEGSSWNDLRQALEKLGDEMRISFLEEEDDLISVWNQLQGLSKEKPLLILLENAQWIDAVSLEKVKQLEERRNQEKWQLIFTAEEPLPASFVNFLGSLKVEKRLSQLELTNFDPSESRALLKGELGAIEPAV
;
A
#
# COMPACT_ATOMS: atom_id res chain seq x y z
N MET A 1 -23.70 25.11 -43.77
CA MET A 1 -23.31 24.40 -42.54
C MET A 1 -21.84 24.72 -42.28
N LYS A 2 -21.45 25.08 -41.08
CA LYS A 2 -20.03 25.22 -40.72
C LYS A 2 -19.39 23.84 -40.85
N LYS A 3 -18.20 23.78 -41.41
CA LYS A 3 -17.42 22.52 -41.50
C LYS A 3 -16.76 22.27 -40.16
N ASP A 4 -16.92 21.07 -39.60
CA ASP A 4 -16.41 20.69 -38.29
C ASP A 4 -15.07 19.95 -38.42
N LEU A 5 -14.02 20.46 -37.80
CA LEU A 5 -12.72 19.84 -37.71
C LEU A 5 -12.37 19.54 -36.26
N THR A 6 -12.21 18.27 -35.90
CA THR A 6 -11.78 17.83 -34.55
C THR A 6 -10.41 17.21 -34.65
N LEU A 7 -9.46 17.71 -33.86
CA LEU A 7 -8.11 17.21 -33.73
C LEU A 7 -7.91 16.72 -32.29
N LYS A 8 -7.52 15.48 -32.17
CA LYS A 8 -7.10 14.86 -30.92
C LYS A 8 -5.61 14.60 -31.02
N LEU A 9 -4.81 15.38 -30.27
CA LEU A 9 -3.36 15.38 -30.37
C LEU A 9 -2.68 14.82 -29.10
N PHE A 10 -3.44 14.56 -28.04
CA PHE A 10 -2.98 13.80 -26.88
C PHE A 10 -3.14 12.29 -27.13
N GLY A 11 -2.02 11.55 -27.03
CA GLY A 11 -1.90 10.17 -27.49
C GLY A 11 -1.66 10.09 -29.00
N PRO A 12 -1.91 8.92 -29.63
CA PRO A 12 -1.83 8.78 -31.10
C PRO A 12 -2.78 9.77 -31.77
N PRO A 13 -2.25 10.65 -32.66
CA PRO A 13 -3.03 11.74 -33.22
C PRO A 13 -4.17 11.25 -34.10
N LYS A 14 -5.32 11.92 -34.00
CA LYS A 14 -6.51 11.60 -34.78
C LYS A 14 -7.16 12.86 -35.36
N VAL A 15 -7.54 12.81 -36.64
CA VAL A 15 -8.20 13.89 -37.35
C VAL A 15 -9.59 13.44 -37.78
N VAL A 16 -10.61 14.18 -37.35
CA VAL A 16 -12.02 13.91 -37.69
C VAL A 16 -12.56 15.16 -38.41
N PHE A 17 -13.12 14.99 -39.60
CA PHE A 17 -13.75 16.06 -40.34
C PHE A 17 -15.17 15.69 -40.72
N ASN A 18 -16.14 16.54 -40.34
CA ASN A 18 -17.57 16.27 -40.54
C ASN A 18 -17.97 14.86 -40.15
N GLN A 19 -17.51 14.41 -38.93
CA GLN A 19 -17.74 13.09 -38.35
C GLN A 19 -17.08 11.91 -39.08
N LYS A 20 -16.18 12.15 -40.03
CA LYS A 20 -15.41 11.09 -40.70
C LYS A 20 -13.93 11.17 -40.34
N ASP A 21 -13.34 10.01 -40.06
CA ASP A 21 -11.90 9.90 -39.82
C ASP A 21 -11.16 10.20 -41.16
N ILE A 22 -10.21 11.11 -41.08
CA ILE A 22 -9.37 11.49 -42.25
C ILE A 22 -8.05 10.73 -42.16
N ARG A 23 -7.66 10.13 -43.27
CA ARG A 23 -6.33 9.51 -43.44
C ARG A 23 -5.54 10.30 -44.45
N PHE A 24 -4.31 10.58 -44.10
CA PHE A 24 -3.40 11.34 -44.97
C PHE A 24 -2.49 10.40 -45.77
N SER A 25 -2.04 10.86 -46.91
CA SER A 25 -1.15 10.10 -47.79
C SER A 25 0.33 10.17 -47.40
N PHE A 26 0.71 11.17 -46.61
CA PHE A 26 2.08 11.34 -46.11
C PHE A 26 2.14 12.22 -44.87
N SER A 27 3.12 11.94 -43.99
CA SER A 27 3.23 12.51 -42.64
C SER A 27 3.46 14.04 -42.62
N LYS A 28 4.16 14.62 -43.61
CA LYS A 28 4.37 16.08 -43.66
C LYS A 28 3.08 16.88 -43.84
N MET A 29 2.03 16.28 -44.38
CA MET A 29 0.72 16.93 -44.49
C MET A 29 0.01 16.95 -43.13
N GLU A 30 0.09 15.86 -42.39
CA GLU A 30 -0.41 15.78 -41.01
C GLU A 30 0.34 16.77 -40.11
N ALA A 31 1.68 16.77 -40.19
CA ALA A 31 2.53 17.68 -39.45
C ALA A 31 2.17 19.16 -39.70
N LEU A 32 1.94 19.52 -40.98
CA LEU A 32 1.50 20.86 -41.32
C LEU A 32 0.17 21.22 -40.65
N LEU A 33 -0.81 20.30 -40.67
CA LEU A 33 -2.12 20.52 -40.06
C LEU A 33 -1.99 20.67 -38.55
N TYR A 34 -1.22 19.79 -37.89
CA TYR A 34 -1.02 19.82 -36.43
C TYR A 34 -0.29 21.09 -35.99
N TYR A 35 0.75 21.48 -36.74
CA TYR A 35 1.50 22.69 -36.44
C TYR A 35 0.61 23.95 -36.57
N LEU A 36 -0.16 24.06 -37.64
CA LEU A 36 -1.11 25.18 -37.82
C LEU A 36 -2.21 25.20 -36.78
N ALA A 37 -2.71 24.06 -36.35
CA ALA A 37 -3.75 23.97 -35.36
C ALA A 37 -3.26 24.46 -33.98
N VAL A 38 -2.02 24.11 -33.61
CA VAL A 38 -1.43 24.47 -32.30
C VAL A 38 -0.88 25.91 -32.33
N MET A 39 -0.20 26.31 -33.39
CA MET A 39 0.50 27.59 -33.45
C MET A 39 -0.39 28.73 -34.03
N GLY A 40 -1.52 28.37 -34.64
CA GLY A 40 -2.42 29.34 -35.28
C GLY A 40 -1.87 29.86 -36.61
N GLN A 41 -1.74 31.18 -36.72
CA GLN A 41 -1.18 31.81 -37.92
C GLN A 41 0.36 31.79 -37.90
N VAL A 42 0.99 31.21 -38.91
CA VAL A 42 2.46 31.03 -38.99
C VAL A 42 3.03 31.62 -40.27
N ASN A 43 4.33 31.95 -40.25
CA ASN A 43 5.05 32.39 -41.45
C ASN A 43 5.33 31.20 -42.37
N ARG A 44 5.16 31.41 -43.71
CA ARG A 44 5.40 30.36 -44.73
C ARG A 44 6.84 29.89 -44.74
N ASP A 45 7.78 30.79 -44.57
CA ASP A 45 9.20 30.44 -44.60
C ASP A 45 9.62 29.69 -43.36
N GLU A 46 9.03 30.03 -42.21
CA GLU A 46 9.21 29.30 -40.95
C GLU A 46 8.74 27.85 -41.08
N ILE A 47 7.47 27.63 -41.45
CA ILE A 47 6.94 26.27 -41.55
C ILE A 47 7.58 25.48 -42.71
N ALA A 48 8.00 26.14 -43.80
CA ALA A 48 8.74 25.49 -44.87
C ALA A 48 10.13 25.03 -44.37
N GLY A 49 10.82 25.82 -43.53
CA GLY A 49 12.05 25.45 -42.88
C GLY A 49 11.90 24.28 -41.91
N ILE A 50 10.85 24.32 -41.09
CA ILE A 50 10.55 23.24 -40.13
C ILE A 50 10.24 21.90 -40.82
N LEU A 51 9.49 21.88 -41.95
CA LEU A 51 9.06 20.65 -42.61
C LEU A 51 9.95 20.19 -43.76
N TRP A 52 10.84 21.03 -44.28
CA TRP A 52 11.76 20.73 -45.36
C TRP A 52 13.12 21.46 -45.18
N GLY A 53 13.64 21.47 -43.93
CA GLY A 53 14.90 22.13 -43.59
C GLY A 53 16.13 21.56 -44.33
N ASP A 54 16.03 20.31 -44.79
CA ASP A 54 17.04 19.63 -45.60
C ASP A 54 17.05 20.09 -47.10
N LYS A 55 16.07 20.89 -47.54
CA LYS A 55 15.91 21.33 -48.94
C LYS A 55 16.25 22.80 -49.10
N GLU A 56 16.69 23.17 -50.33
CA GLU A 56 16.81 24.58 -50.69
C GLU A 56 15.49 25.33 -50.55
N ASN A 57 15.52 26.58 -50.11
CA ASN A 57 14.35 27.41 -49.82
C ASN A 57 13.29 27.43 -50.94
N GLN A 58 13.70 27.44 -52.19
CA GLN A 58 12.77 27.42 -53.34
C GLN A 58 12.02 26.09 -53.43
N VAL A 59 12.73 24.99 -53.20
CA VAL A 59 12.15 23.62 -53.17
C VAL A 59 11.22 23.45 -51.98
N ALA A 60 11.64 23.87 -50.79
CA ALA A 60 10.82 23.84 -49.56
C ALA A 60 9.50 24.61 -49.76
N ARG A 61 9.55 25.84 -50.30
CA ARG A 61 8.34 26.64 -50.59
C ARG A 61 7.43 25.98 -51.64
N LYS A 62 8.01 25.31 -52.66
CA LYS A 62 7.24 24.55 -53.65
C LYS A 62 6.54 23.35 -53.00
N ASN A 63 7.25 22.61 -52.17
CA ASN A 63 6.72 21.46 -51.45
C ASN A 63 5.57 21.89 -50.49
N LEU A 64 5.77 22.96 -49.72
CA LEU A 64 4.73 23.53 -48.83
C LEU A 64 3.46 23.90 -49.62
N ARG A 65 3.62 24.57 -50.82
CA ARG A 65 2.47 24.94 -51.65
C ARG A 65 1.71 23.70 -52.12
N ASN A 66 2.43 22.67 -52.57
CA ASN A 66 1.82 21.42 -53.01
C ASN A 66 1.11 20.72 -51.86
N THR A 67 1.69 20.69 -50.64
CA THR A 67 1.10 20.10 -49.47
C THR A 67 -0.18 20.80 -49.03
N VAL A 68 -0.19 22.14 -49.04
CA VAL A 68 -1.42 22.95 -48.80
C VAL A 68 -2.50 22.62 -49.82
N TYR A 69 -2.14 22.54 -51.11
CA TYR A 69 -3.10 22.16 -52.15
C TYR A 69 -3.68 20.77 -51.95
N GLN A 70 -2.84 19.77 -51.64
CA GLN A 70 -3.28 18.40 -51.41
C GLN A 70 -4.13 18.29 -50.11
N ALA A 71 -3.76 18.99 -49.04
CA ALA A 71 -4.56 19.05 -47.82
C ALA A 71 -5.95 19.57 -48.11
N ASN A 72 -6.07 20.76 -48.78
CA ASN A 72 -7.36 21.35 -49.13
C ASN A 72 -8.20 20.43 -50.04
N LYS A 73 -7.56 19.66 -50.91
CA LYS A 73 -8.24 18.66 -51.76
C LYS A 73 -8.83 17.50 -50.95
N ILE A 74 -8.12 16.98 -49.96
CA ILE A 74 -8.61 15.88 -49.08
C ILE A 74 -9.88 16.33 -48.32
N PHE A 75 -9.89 17.56 -47.86
CA PHE A 75 -11.00 18.10 -47.09
C PHE A 75 -12.12 18.71 -47.96
N GLU A 76 -12.00 18.57 -49.29
CA GLU A 76 -12.96 19.12 -50.26
C GLU A 76 -13.28 20.59 -50.01
N GLY A 77 -12.25 21.40 -49.68
CA GLY A 77 -12.37 22.82 -49.46
C GLY A 77 -11.19 23.45 -48.71
N ASP A 78 -11.20 24.77 -48.63
CA ASP A 78 -10.11 25.57 -48.08
C ASP A 78 -10.06 25.51 -46.57
N ILE A 79 -9.44 24.45 -46.00
CA ILE A 79 -9.18 24.38 -44.57
C ILE A 79 -7.88 25.08 -44.17
N ILE A 80 -6.90 25.15 -45.08
CA ILE A 80 -5.69 25.93 -44.91
C ILE A 80 -5.78 27.14 -45.86
N VAL A 81 -5.77 28.31 -45.25
CA VAL A 81 -5.89 29.59 -45.99
C VAL A 81 -4.62 30.44 -45.86
N SER A 82 -4.54 31.47 -46.67
CA SER A 82 -3.45 32.44 -46.69
C SER A 82 -3.97 33.80 -46.25
N PRO A 83 -3.96 34.13 -44.95
CA PRO A 83 -4.39 35.45 -44.46
C PRO A 83 -3.55 36.58 -45.05
N SER A 84 -2.28 36.29 -45.43
CA SER A 84 -1.41 37.20 -46.16
C SER A 84 -0.53 36.42 -47.17
N ARG A 85 0.23 37.15 -47.96
CA ARG A 85 1.19 36.53 -48.92
C ARG A 85 2.27 35.71 -48.25
N SER A 86 2.62 36.05 -47.00
CA SER A 86 3.71 35.43 -46.20
C SER A 86 3.21 34.49 -45.10
N SER A 87 1.89 34.35 -44.91
CA SER A 87 1.35 33.55 -43.80
C SER A 87 0.41 32.43 -44.22
N LEU A 88 0.27 31.42 -43.38
CA LEU A 88 -0.69 30.33 -43.43
C LEU A 88 -1.43 30.24 -42.10
N ALA A 89 -2.69 29.84 -42.16
CA ALA A 89 -3.50 29.55 -40.98
C ALA A 89 -4.60 28.53 -41.34
N LEU A 90 -5.22 27.93 -40.33
CA LEU A 90 -6.49 27.24 -40.53
C LEU A 90 -7.59 28.25 -40.83
N ASN A 91 -8.56 27.86 -41.65
CA ASN A 91 -9.66 28.71 -42.02
C ASN A 91 -10.49 29.11 -40.81
N PRO A 92 -10.67 30.40 -40.46
CA PRO A 92 -11.42 30.83 -39.28
C PRO A 92 -12.91 30.49 -39.34
N ASP A 93 -13.45 30.17 -40.53
CA ASP A 93 -14.84 29.73 -40.66
C ASP A 93 -15.07 28.26 -40.25
N LEU A 94 -14.00 27.52 -39.95
CA LEU A 94 -14.10 26.16 -39.40
C LEU A 94 -14.56 26.19 -37.95
N SER A 95 -15.39 25.22 -37.60
CA SER A 95 -15.63 24.87 -36.22
C SER A 95 -14.50 23.94 -35.75
N LEU A 96 -13.43 24.52 -35.17
CA LEU A 96 -12.27 23.76 -34.69
C LEU A 96 -12.46 23.32 -33.26
N SER A 97 -12.36 22.01 -33.03
CA SER A 97 -12.22 21.41 -31.69
C SER A 97 -10.82 20.80 -31.59
N LEU A 98 -10.02 21.30 -30.65
CA LEU A 98 -8.64 20.90 -30.43
C LEU A 98 -8.42 20.59 -28.96
N ASP A 99 -8.12 19.34 -28.63
CA ASP A 99 -7.99 18.86 -27.25
C ASP A 99 -6.88 19.61 -26.49
N VAL A 100 -5.72 19.83 -27.09
CA VAL A 100 -4.62 20.60 -26.47
C VAL A 100 -5.01 22.04 -26.15
N GLN A 101 -5.83 22.69 -26.97
CA GLN A 101 -6.29 24.05 -26.72
C GLN A 101 -7.32 24.10 -25.58
N LEU A 102 -8.21 23.11 -25.52
CA LEU A 102 -9.15 22.94 -24.41
C LEU A 102 -8.41 22.70 -23.10
N PHE A 103 -7.38 21.86 -23.16
CA PHE A 103 -6.52 21.56 -22.02
C PHE A 103 -5.72 22.81 -21.57
N GLU A 104 -5.09 23.56 -22.47
CA GLU A 104 -4.35 24.79 -22.15
C GLU A 104 -5.25 25.85 -21.47
N ARG A 105 -6.52 25.90 -21.85
CA ARG A 105 -7.49 26.88 -21.31
C ARG A 105 -7.90 26.56 -19.86
N ASP A 106 -8.13 25.30 -19.54
CA ASP A 106 -8.56 24.85 -18.22
C ASP A 106 -8.05 23.43 -17.95
N PRO A 107 -6.75 23.32 -17.55
CA PRO A 107 -6.13 22.01 -17.35
C PRO A 107 -6.81 21.14 -16.28
N LEU A 108 -7.31 21.78 -15.19
CA LEU A 108 -7.94 21.07 -14.08
C LEU A 108 -9.25 20.36 -14.47
N SER A 109 -10.06 21.01 -15.32
CA SER A 109 -11.33 20.44 -15.79
C SER A 109 -11.12 19.51 -17.01
N ALA A 110 -9.97 19.57 -17.65
CA ALA A 110 -9.67 18.87 -18.91
C ALA A 110 -8.66 17.72 -18.78
N LEU A 111 -8.39 17.25 -17.54
CA LEU A 111 -7.43 16.16 -17.29
C LEU A 111 -7.75 14.89 -18.09
N ASP A 112 -9.02 14.58 -18.31
CA ASP A 112 -9.47 13.41 -19.09
C ASP A 112 -9.13 13.52 -20.60
N LEU A 113 -8.76 14.70 -21.09
CA LEU A 113 -8.31 14.87 -22.47
C LEU A 113 -6.87 14.41 -22.68
N TYR A 114 -6.04 14.44 -21.64
CA TYR A 114 -4.66 13.95 -21.70
C TYR A 114 -4.65 12.40 -21.64
N ARG A 115 -4.62 11.77 -22.80
CA ARG A 115 -4.71 10.31 -22.97
C ARG A 115 -3.35 9.66 -23.22
N GLY A 116 -2.31 10.44 -23.30
CA GLY A 116 -0.94 10.09 -23.63
C GLY A 116 -0.18 11.33 -24.06
N ASP A 117 1.08 11.16 -24.41
CA ASP A 117 1.93 12.27 -24.81
C ASP A 117 1.43 12.98 -26.07
N PHE A 118 1.73 14.27 -26.18
CA PHE A 118 1.42 15.04 -27.39
C PHE A 118 2.06 14.42 -28.62
N LEU A 119 1.26 14.11 -29.65
CA LEU A 119 1.63 13.45 -30.89
C LEU A 119 2.39 12.12 -30.65
N GLU A 120 1.90 11.30 -29.76
CA GLU A 120 2.51 10.02 -29.40
C GLU A 120 2.58 9.08 -30.62
N GLY A 121 3.78 8.54 -30.86
CA GLY A 121 4.02 7.64 -32.01
C GLY A 121 4.02 8.31 -33.40
N PHE A 122 3.84 9.63 -33.48
CA PHE A 122 3.91 10.37 -34.74
C PHE A 122 5.29 10.94 -34.97
N TYR A 123 5.88 10.61 -36.10
CA TYR A 123 7.21 11.06 -36.54
C TYR A 123 7.18 11.52 -37.99
N VAL A 124 7.96 12.55 -38.29
CA VAL A 124 8.17 13.00 -39.65
C VAL A 124 9.56 12.59 -40.12
N LYS A 125 9.61 11.71 -41.11
CA LYS A 125 10.89 11.22 -41.63
C LYS A 125 11.74 12.36 -42.15
N ASP A 126 13.02 12.39 -41.78
CA ASP A 126 14.03 13.37 -42.20
C ASP A 126 13.70 14.83 -41.79
N ASP A 127 13.06 15.04 -40.60
CA ASP A 127 12.65 16.37 -40.15
C ASP A 127 12.89 16.55 -38.63
N GLU A 128 14.13 16.83 -38.25
CA GLU A 128 14.54 17.02 -36.86
C GLU A 128 13.88 18.25 -36.22
N ASP A 129 13.66 19.34 -36.97
CA ASP A 129 13.10 20.58 -36.44
C ASP A 129 11.64 20.41 -35.98
N PHE A 130 10.82 19.65 -36.75
CA PHE A 130 9.46 19.33 -36.35
C PHE A 130 9.43 18.43 -35.08
N ASP A 131 10.29 17.42 -35.07
CA ASP A 131 10.38 16.49 -33.92
C ASP A 131 10.85 17.21 -32.65
N GLN A 132 11.80 18.15 -32.76
CA GLN A 132 12.21 19.00 -31.65
C GLN A 132 11.08 19.92 -31.15
N TRP A 133 10.29 20.51 -32.09
CA TRP A 133 9.12 21.30 -31.70
C TRP A 133 8.08 20.43 -30.96
N ALA A 134 7.78 19.26 -31.51
CA ALA A 134 6.84 18.31 -30.90
C ALA A 134 7.32 17.85 -29.52
N SER A 135 8.62 17.56 -29.36
CA SER A 135 9.23 17.19 -28.05
C SER A 135 9.08 18.30 -27.03
N ARG A 136 9.42 19.56 -27.38
CA ARG A 136 9.24 20.70 -26.45
C ARG A 136 7.80 20.89 -26.05
N LYS A 137 6.85 20.71 -26.96
CA LYS A 137 5.41 20.79 -26.65
C LYS A 137 4.97 19.62 -25.77
N ARG A 138 5.49 18.42 -26.00
CA ARG A 138 5.25 17.22 -25.20
C ARG A 138 5.67 17.44 -23.74
N ASP A 139 6.90 17.92 -23.54
CA ASP A 139 7.43 18.19 -22.20
C ASP A 139 6.62 19.28 -21.49
N ALA A 140 6.24 20.34 -22.20
CA ALA A 140 5.42 21.41 -21.63
C ALA A 140 4.03 20.91 -21.20
N TYR A 141 3.35 20.13 -22.04
CA TYR A 141 2.03 19.58 -21.72
C TYR A 141 2.10 18.55 -20.59
N ARG A 142 3.12 17.70 -20.57
CA ARG A 142 3.36 16.74 -19.49
C ARG A 142 3.52 17.46 -18.16
N LYS A 143 4.32 18.53 -18.13
CA LYS A 143 4.50 19.34 -16.91
C LYS A 143 3.19 19.95 -16.42
N ILE A 144 2.41 20.58 -17.31
CA ILE A 144 1.10 21.15 -16.98
C ILE A 144 0.16 20.07 -16.43
N TYR A 145 0.15 18.89 -17.07
CA TYR A 145 -0.68 17.77 -16.65
C TYR A 145 -0.34 17.28 -15.24
N VAL A 146 0.95 17.04 -14.97
CA VAL A 146 1.41 16.58 -13.65
C VAL A 146 1.08 17.60 -12.55
N GLU A 147 1.36 18.89 -12.81
CA GLU A 147 1.03 19.97 -11.86
C GLU A 147 -0.49 20.04 -11.60
N SER A 148 -1.31 19.91 -12.65
CA SER A 148 -2.76 19.92 -12.52
C SER A 148 -3.31 18.70 -11.81
N CYS A 149 -2.70 17.52 -11.98
CA CYS A 149 -3.06 16.32 -11.21
C CYS A 149 -2.79 16.53 -9.71
N TYR A 150 -1.64 17.07 -9.33
CA TYR A 150 -1.36 17.38 -7.92
C TYR A 150 -2.35 18.39 -7.35
N GLN A 151 -2.65 19.47 -8.06
CA GLN A 151 -3.65 20.45 -7.65
C GLN A 151 -5.04 19.83 -7.48
N LYS A 152 -5.43 18.94 -8.40
CA LYS A 152 -6.71 18.22 -8.31
C LYS A 152 -6.77 17.34 -7.06
N ILE A 153 -5.69 16.60 -6.77
CA ILE A 153 -5.58 15.75 -5.58
C ILE A 153 -5.69 16.58 -4.30
N GLU A 154 -5.01 17.73 -4.24
CA GLU A 154 -5.10 18.66 -3.10
C GLU A 154 -6.51 19.23 -2.89
N GLN A 155 -7.21 19.59 -3.97
CA GLN A 155 -8.55 20.18 -3.91
C GLN A 155 -9.64 19.19 -3.49
N VAL A 156 -9.60 17.98 -4.04
CA VAL A 156 -10.66 16.98 -3.89
C VAL A 156 -10.36 16.00 -2.75
N GLY A 157 -9.08 15.77 -2.48
CA GLY A 157 -8.63 14.79 -1.50
C GLY A 157 -8.84 13.33 -1.96
N PHE A 158 -8.47 12.39 -1.11
CA PHE A 158 -8.53 10.96 -1.44
C PHE A 158 -9.95 10.34 -1.37
N ALA A 159 -10.96 11.10 -0.98
CA ALA A 159 -12.32 10.59 -0.91
C ALA A 159 -12.96 10.34 -2.30
N ASP A 160 -12.46 10.99 -3.34
CA ASP A 160 -12.97 10.84 -4.71
C ASP A 160 -12.31 9.62 -5.40
N PRO A 161 -13.11 8.63 -5.85
CA PRO A 161 -12.58 7.44 -6.53
C PRO A 161 -11.82 7.72 -7.84
N SER A 162 -12.06 8.88 -8.47
CA SER A 162 -11.34 9.27 -9.70
C SER A 162 -9.85 9.50 -9.48
N ILE A 163 -9.44 9.79 -8.23
CA ILE A 163 -8.05 10.03 -7.85
C ILE A 163 -7.17 8.79 -8.05
N GLU A 164 -7.68 7.58 -7.80
CA GLU A 164 -6.92 6.34 -8.03
C GLU A 164 -6.38 6.27 -9.46
N ARG A 165 -7.24 6.59 -10.45
CA ARG A 165 -6.85 6.57 -11.87
C ARG A 165 -5.78 7.62 -12.19
N LEU A 166 -5.90 8.83 -11.61
CA LEU A 166 -4.90 9.89 -11.80
C LEU A 166 -3.55 9.49 -11.21
N LEU A 167 -3.55 8.91 -10.01
CA LEU A 167 -2.33 8.45 -9.34
C LEU A 167 -1.63 7.33 -10.11
N HIS A 168 -2.38 6.36 -10.64
CA HIS A 168 -1.81 5.34 -11.53
C HIS A 168 -1.17 5.95 -12.76
N HIS A 169 -1.86 6.89 -13.42
CA HIS A 169 -1.31 7.54 -14.61
C HIS A 169 -0.06 8.38 -14.30
N LEU A 170 0.00 9.03 -13.12
CA LEU A 170 1.22 9.73 -12.68
C LEU A 170 2.41 8.77 -12.52
N VAL A 171 2.19 7.59 -11.91
CA VAL A 171 3.22 6.55 -11.77
C VAL A 171 3.66 6.00 -13.13
N GLU A 172 2.74 5.84 -14.09
CA GLU A 172 3.06 5.39 -15.47
C GLU A 172 3.83 6.44 -16.26
N LEU A 173 3.56 7.74 -16.05
CA LEU A 173 4.26 8.84 -16.71
C LEU A 173 5.69 9.02 -16.25
N ASP A 174 5.94 8.79 -14.96
CA ASP A 174 7.27 8.84 -14.37
C ASP A 174 7.38 7.79 -13.28
N GLU A 175 7.96 6.65 -13.63
CA GLU A 175 8.12 5.50 -12.75
C GLU A 175 9.23 5.69 -11.71
N TYR A 176 10.07 6.74 -11.83
CA TYR A 176 11.13 7.04 -10.86
C TYR A 176 10.74 8.17 -9.91
N GLU A 177 9.62 8.86 -10.14
CA GLU A 177 9.16 9.93 -9.25
C GLU A 177 8.50 9.33 -7.98
N GLU A 178 9.25 9.24 -6.92
CA GLU A 178 8.82 8.66 -5.64
C GLU A 178 7.58 9.34 -5.03
N LYS A 179 7.36 10.64 -5.29
CA LYS A 179 6.19 11.38 -4.84
C LYS A 179 4.88 10.77 -5.37
N ASN A 180 4.89 10.25 -6.60
CA ASN A 180 3.72 9.60 -7.20
C ASN A 180 3.35 8.31 -6.46
N TYR A 181 4.37 7.51 -6.09
CA TYR A 181 4.18 6.31 -5.28
C TYR A 181 3.73 6.65 -3.86
N GLN A 182 4.30 7.68 -3.24
CA GLN A 182 3.90 8.14 -1.92
C GLN A 182 2.41 8.49 -1.90
N LEU A 183 1.93 9.31 -2.83
CA LEU A 183 0.53 9.70 -2.93
C LEU A 183 -0.39 8.50 -3.19
N LEU A 184 0.04 7.55 -4.03
CA LEU A 184 -0.72 6.31 -4.28
C LEU A 184 -0.79 5.42 -3.02
N MET A 185 0.30 5.31 -2.27
CA MET A 185 0.33 4.62 -0.99
C MET A 185 -0.57 5.32 0.05
N GLU A 186 -0.52 6.65 0.15
CA GLU A 186 -1.40 7.44 1.02
C GLU A 186 -2.87 7.23 0.68
N TYR A 187 -3.22 7.23 -0.63
CA TYR A 187 -4.57 6.90 -1.11
C TYR A 187 -5.01 5.51 -0.66
N TYR A 188 -4.18 4.48 -0.83
CA TYR A 188 -4.51 3.12 -0.40
C TYR A 188 -4.60 2.98 1.11
N SER A 189 -3.77 3.71 1.86
CA SER A 189 -3.85 3.78 3.32
C SER A 189 -5.17 4.42 3.77
N PHE A 190 -5.58 5.53 3.15
CA PHE A 190 -6.85 6.20 3.42
C PHE A 190 -8.06 5.29 3.17
N HIS A 191 -8.05 4.52 2.09
CA HIS A 191 -9.11 3.57 1.76
C HIS A 191 -8.97 2.19 2.44
N HIS A 192 -8.05 2.03 3.38
CA HIS A 192 -7.76 0.76 4.08
C HIS A 192 -7.44 -0.42 3.14
N GLN A 193 -6.96 -0.15 1.94
CA GLN A 193 -6.55 -1.14 0.94
C GLN A 193 -5.10 -1.59 1.16
N LEU A 194 -4.82 -2.16 2.34
CA LEU A 194 -3.45 -2.48 2.78
C LEU A 194 -2.70 -3.43 1.83
N GLY A 195 -3.42 -4.32 1.12
CA GLY A 195 -2.81 -5.20 0.10
C GLY A 195 -2.13 -4.39 -1.00
N LYS A 196 -2.87 -3.46 -1.62
CA LYS A 196 -2.36 -2.57 -2.67
C LYS A 196 -1.29 -1.61 -2.16
N PHE A 197 -1.42 -1.14 -0.91
CA PHE A 197 -0.40 -0.31 -0.26
C PHE A 197 0.97 -1.00 -0.24
N PHE A 198 1.03 -2.24 0.27
CA PHE A 198 2.29 -2.99 0.34
C PHE A 198 2.79 -3.41 -1.04
N GLU A 199 1.91 -3.77 -1.96
CA GLU A 199 2.26 -4.07 -3.35
C GLU A 199 2.93 -2.87 -4.03
N THR A 200 2.38 -1.66 -3.84
CA THR A 200 2.94 -0.41 -4.37
C THR A 200 4.33 -0.12 -3.80
N TYR A 201 4.51 -0.31 -2.47
CA TYR A 201 5.80 -0.16 -1.82
C TYR A 201 6.85 -1.13 -2.39
N TYR A 202 6.53 -2.43 -2.44
CA TYR A 202 7.48 -3.44 -2.93
C TYR A 202 7.80 -3.26 -4.41
N LYS A 203 6.84 -2.82 -5.24
CA LYS A 203 7.08 -2.47 -6.64
C LYS A 203 8.11 -1.34 -6.76
N LEU A 204 7.99 -0.29 -5.95
CA LEU A 204 8.96 0.81 -5.93
C LEU A 204 10.33 0.34 -5.44
N VAL A 205 10.40 -0.44 -4.35
CA VAL A 205 11.67 -0.98 -3.83
C VAL A 205 12.40 -1.80 -4.88
N ASP A 206 11.70 -2.73 -5.55
CA ASP A 206 12.26 -3.57 -6.61
C ASP A 206 12.77 -2.74 -7.80
N LEU A 207 12.01 -1.72 -8.21
CA LEU A 207 12.39 -0.81 -9.29
C LEU A 207 13.67 -0.03 -8.94
N LEU A 208 13.71 0.61 -7.76
CA LEU A 208 14.83 1.43 -7.32
C LEU A 208 16.09 0.60 -7.07
N ASP A 209 15.97 -0.59 -6.51
CA ASP A 209 17.11 -1.51 -6.28
C ASP A 209 17.68 -2.01 -7.62
N ARG A 210 16.82 -2.48 -8.52
CA ARG A 210 17.22 -3.06 -9.80
C ARG A 210 17.82 -2.04 -10.77
N GLU A 211 17.21 -0.85 -10.93
CA GLU A 211 17.59 0.11 -11.96
C GLU A 211 18.60 1.15 -11.44
N LEU A 212 18.51 1.53 -10.17
CA LEU A 212 19.31 2.63 -9.61
C LEU A 212 20.20 2.20 -8.44
N SER A 213 20.02 0.99 -7.89
CA SER A 213 20.73 0.48 -6.70
C SER A 213 20.61 1.43 -5.50
N VAL A 214 19.45 2.07 -5.32
CA VAL A 214 19.14 2.97 -4.20
C VAL A 214 17.94 2.46 -3.41
N ARG A 215 17.83 2.92 -2.16
CA ARG A 215 16.66 2.67 -1.31
C ARG A 215 15.61 3.76 -1.50
N PRO A 216 14.34 3.49 -1.21
CA PRO A 216 13.31 4.51 -1.17
C PRO A 216 13.67 5.66 -0.23
N SER A 217 13.11 6.83 -0.50
CA SER A 217 13.29 8.01 0.33
C SER A 217 12.78 7.78 1.76
N ARG A 218 13.33 8.54 2.70
CA ARG A 218 12.95 8.48 4.12
C ARG A 218 11.43 8.68 4.32
N ALA A 219 10.80 9.54 3.53
CA ALA A 219 9.36 9.81 3.62
C ALA A 219 8.52 8.55 3.32
N ILE A 220 8.91 7.78 2.31
CA ILE A 220 8.25 6.52 1.94
C ILE A 220 8.51 5.44 2.99
N GLU A 221 9.74 5.33 3.51
CA GLU A 221 10.06 4.38 4.57
C GLU A 221 9.27 4.71 5.85
N GLU A 222 9.19 5.98 6.26
CA GLU A 222 8.40 6.42 7.40
C GLU A 222 6.90 6.12 7.21
N LEU A 223 6.35 6.37 6.02
CA LEU A 223 4.97 6.03 5.67
C LEU A 223 4.74 4.50 5.76
N TYR A 224 5.64 3.71 5.17
CA TYR A 224 5.57 2.25 5.24
C TYR A 224 5.59 1.75 6.68
N HIS A 225 6.52 2.23 7.50
CA HIS A 225 6.62 1.84 8.91
C HIS A 225 5.40 2.27 9.72
N SER A 226 4.88 3.48 9.52
CA SER A 226 3.68 3.96 10.21
C SER A 226 2.46 3.08 9.95
N VAL A 227 2.23 2.69 8.69
CA VAL A 227 1.14 1.79 8.29
C VAL A 227 1.39 0.36 8.78
N LEU A 228 2.64 -0.09 8.78
CA LEU A 228 3.02 -1.39 9.31
C LEU A 228 2.80 -1.46 10.82
N GLU A 229 3.15 -0.41 11.57
CA GLU A 229 2.88 -0.28 13.00
C GLU A 229 1.38 -0.16 13.29
N ALA A 230 0.66 0.66 12.53
CA ALA A 230 -0.80 0.71 12.60
C ALA A 230 -1.42 -0.66 12.28
N LYS A 231 -0.89 -1.41 11.29
CA LYS A 231 -1.29 -2.80 11.01
C LYS A 231 -0.89 -3.75 12.12
N ARG A 232 0.22 -3.51 12.80
CA ARG A 232 0.65 -4.29 14.00
C ARG A 232 -0.24 -3.96 15.19
N THR A 233 -0.49 -2.69 15.45
CA THR A 233 -1.44 -2.21 16.47
C THR A 233 -2.86 -2.63 16.08
N HIS A 234 -3.23 -2.53 14.81
CA HIS A 234 -4.47 -3.06 14.24
C HIS A 234 -4.44 -4.60 14.11
N LYS A 235 -3.32 -5.27 14.02
CA LYS A 235 -3.24 -6.74 14.11
C LYS A 235 -3.31 -7.20 15.56
N LEU A 236 -2.83 -6.42 16.46
CA LEU A 236 -3.23 -6.54 17.89
C LEU A 236 -4.74 -6.25 18.06
N THR A 237 -5.34 -5.35 17.26
CA THR A 237 -6.80 -5.09 17.21
C THR A 237 -7.55 -5.88 16.10
N ASN A 238 -6.98 -6.23 14.94
CA ASN A 238 -7.64 -6.89 13.77
C ASN A 238 -7.40 -8.39 13.62
N CYS A 239 -6.76 -9.03 14.56
CA CYS A 239 -7.18 -10.41 14.88
C CYS A 239 -8.69 -10.42 15.28
N LEU A 240 -9.42 -9.36 15.04
CA LEU A 240 -10.64 -8.88 15.63
C LEU A 240 -11.72 -8.41 14.65
N ASN A 241 -11.56 -8.50 13.34
CA ASN A 241 -12.66 -8.24 12.40
C ASN A 241 -13.59 -9.45 12.22
N ILE A 242 -14.03 -10.05 13.28
CA ILE A 242 -15.44 -10.33 13.57
C ILE A 242 -15.91 -9.06 14.29
N ARG A 243 -17.09 -8.48 13.96
CA ARG A 243 -17.75 -7.41 14.74
C ARG A 243 -17.35 -7.57 16.19
N GLU A 244 -16.65 -6.58 16.75
CA GLU A 244 -16.14 -6.69 18.11
C GLU A 244 -17.34 -6.79 19.05
N LEU A 245 -17.72 -8.03 19.32
CA LEU A 245 -18.59 -8.29 20.45
C LEU A 245 -17.88 -7.71 21.66
N SER A 246 -18.52 -6.84 22.42
CA SER A 246 -17.95 -6.29 23.65
C SER A 246 -17.49 -7.45 24.56
N PHE A 247 -16.38 -7.26 25.30
CA PHE A 247 -15.93 -8.30 26.24
C PHE A 247 -17.01 -8.47 27.32
N PHE A 248 -17.59 -9.66 27.37
CA PHE A 248 -18.73 -9.94 28.27
C PHE A 248 -18.38 -11.01 29.27
N GLY A 249 -18.87 -10.83 30.49
CA GLY A 249 -18.66 -11.78 31.59
C GLY A 249 -17.19 -11.89 32.03
N ARG A 250 -16.82 -13.01 32.57
CA ARG A 250 -15.43 -13.37 32.94
C ARG A 250 -14.73 -12.37 33.87
N LYS A 251 -15.51 -11.66 34.71
CA LYS A 251 -14.95 -10.63 35.61
C LYS A 251 -14.06 -11.24 36.69
N GLN A 252 -14.43 -12.41 37.18
CA GLN A 252 -13.64 -13.12 38.21
C GLN A 252 -12.33 -13.63 37.63
N GLU A 253 -12.40 -14.26 36.47
CA GLU A 253 -11.23 -14.79 35.76
C GLU A 253 -10.26 -13.67 35.36
N LEU A 254 -10.81 -12.54 34.91
CA LEU A 254 -9.99 -11.38 34.56
C LEU A 254 -9.33 -10.78 35.81
N SER A 255 -10.07 -10.65 36.93
CA SER A 255 -9.53 -10.16 38.18
C SER A 255 -8.40 -11.04 38.72
N GLN A 256 -8.49 -12.37 38.58
CA GLN A 256 -7.41 -13.28 38.97
C GLN A 256 -6.15 -13.08 38.12
N LEU A 257 -6.32 -12.83 36.83
CA LEU A 257 -5.20 -12.51 35.94
C LEU A 257 -4.60 -11.14 36.25
N GLU A 258 -5.41 -10.14 36.60
CA GLU A 258 -4.94 -8.82 36.99
C GLU A 258 -4.16 -8.88 38.31
N GLU A 259 -4.65 -9.64 39.30
CA GLU A 259 -3.94 -9.88 40.55
C GLU A 259 -2.58 -10.56 40.31
N TYR A 260 -2.57 -11.58 39.43
CA TYR A 260 -1.35 -12.24 39.03
C TYR A 260 -0.36 -11.27 38.34
N LEU A 261 -0.83 -10.40 37.45
CA LEU A 261 0.03 -9.41 36.80
C LEU A 261 0.58 -8.37 37.77
N SER A 262 -0.20 -7.98 38.81
CA SER A 262 0.29 -7.06 39.83
C SER A 262 1.45 -7.64 40.62
N LEU A 263 1.45 -8.95 40.89
CA LEU A 263 2.59 -9.65 41.51
C LEU A 263 3.83 -9.66 40.60
N VAL A 264 3.63 -9.84 39.30
CA VAL A 264 4.74 -9.75 38.32
C VAL A 264 5.33 -8.34 38.27
N GLU A 265 4.49 -7.29 38.30
CA GLU A 265 4.94 -5.89 38.31
C GLU A 265 5.76 -5.56 39.56
N THR A 266 5.35 -6.05 40.73
CA THR A 266 6.06 -5.83 42.00
C THR A 266 7.36 -6.63 42.11
N GLY A 267 7.61 -7.55 41.15
CA GLY A 267 8.81 -8.41 41.13
C GLY A 267 8.73 -9.59 42.11
N GLU A 268 7.53 -9.96 42.54
CA GLU A 268 7.36 -11.17 43.32
C GLU A 268 7.61 -12.42 42.46
N ALA A 269 8.24 -13.42 43.09
CA ALA A 269 8.57 -14.68 42.40
C ALA A 269 7.29 -15.54 42.22
N VAL A 270 6.55 -15.29 41.16
CA VAL A 270 5.39 -16.09 40.74
C VAL A 270 5.76 -17.06 39.63
N GLY A 271 5.15 -18.24 39.60
CA GLY A 271 5.33 -19.20 38.52
C GLY A 271 4.52 -18.88 37.27
N PRO A 272 4.64 -19.70 36.23
CA PRO A 272 3.82 -19.56 35.02
C PRO A 272 2.33 -19.65 35.32
N PHE A 273 1.50 -19.06 34.42
CA PHE A 273 0.05 -19.10 34.53
C PHE A 273 -0.57 -19.93 33.40
N LEU A 274 -1.43 -20.87 33.77
CA LEU A 274 -2.11 -21.76 32.81
C LEU A 274 -3.60 -21.47 32.77
N VAL A 275 -4.13 -21.16 31.61
CA VAL A 275 -5.55 -21.03 31.31
C VAL A 275 -6.03 -22.27 30.57
N MET A 276 -6.77 -23.12 31.25
CA MET A 276 -7.40 -24.32 30.72
C MET A 276 -8.84 -24.07 30.29
N GLY A 277 -9.36 -24.90 29.40
CA GLY A 277 -10.79 -24.91 29.04
C GLY A 277 -11.03 -25.59 27.71
N GLN A 278 -12.26 -26.00 27.46
CA GLN A 278 -12.64 -26.61 26.18
C GLN A 278 -12.51 -25.64 24.98
N SER A 279 -12.56 -26.17 23.77
CA SER A 279 -12.61 -25.35 22.58
C SER A 279 -13.84 -24.42 22.63
N GLY A 280 -13.67 -23.15 22.24
CA GLY A 280 -14.79 -22.18 22.25
C GLY A 280 -15.07 -21.47 23.59
N THR A 281 -14.46 -21.85 24.72
CA THR A 281 -14.71 -21.22 26.04
C THR A 281 -14.23 -19.78 26.17
N GLY A 282 -13.49 -19.26 25.16
CA GLY A 282 -13.04 -17.88 25.13
C GLY A 282 -11.63 -17.63 25.68
N LYS A 283 -10.78 -18.65 25.83
CA LYS A 283 -9.37 -18.53 26.28
C LYS A 283 -8.60 -17.41 25.55
N LYS A 284 -8.59 -17.45 24.22
CA LYS A 284 -7.92 -16.43 23.40
C LYS A 284 -8.51 -15.04 23.62
N ARG A 285 -9.82 -14.93 23.80
CA ARG A 285 -10.50 -13.66 24.05
C ARG A 285 -10.15 -13.08 25.42
N LEU A 286 -10.04 -13.94 26.44
CA LEU A 286 -9.62 -13.55 27.79
C LEU A 286 -8.18 -13.01 27.76
N LEU A 287 -7.23 -13.74 27.18
CA LEU A 287 -5.83 -13.27 27.07
C LEU A 287 -5.72 -11.97 26.29
N ARG A 288 -6.53 -11.83 25.26
CA ARG A 288 -6.57 -10.60 24.48
C ARG A 288 -7.07 -9.41 25.30
N GLN A 289 -8.14 -9.59 26.10
CA GLN A 289 -8.61 -8.55 27.00
C GLN A 289 -7.52 -8.18 28.01
N LEU A 290 -6.80 -9.16 28.53
CA LEU A 290 -5.64 -8.95 29.39
C LEU A 290 -4.57 -8.09 28.72
N VAL A 291 -4.19 -8.40 27.47
CA VAL A 291 -3.23 -7.60 26.69
C VAL A 291 -3.72 -6.16 26.53
N LEU A 292 -5.00 -5.95 26.20
CA LEU A 292 -5.56 -4.61 26.01
C LEU A 292 -5.51 -3.76 27.29
N MET A 293 -5.73 -4.39 28.44
CA MET A 293 -5.75 -3.69 29.74
C MET A 293 -4.33 -3.41 30.27
N SER A 294 -3.39 -4.27 29.98
CA SER A 294 -2.03 -4.20 30.53
C SER A 294 -0.93 -3.79 29.55
N ASN A 295 -1.27 -3.38 28.32
CA ASN A 295 -0.30 -2.99 27.29
C ASN A 295 0.57 -1.77 27.67
N ARG A 296 0.14 -0.95 28.62
CA ARG A 296 0.93 0.17 29.13
C ARG A 296 2.03 -0.27 30.09
N SER A 297 1.76 -1.33 30.88
CA SER A 297 2.67 -1.85 31.91
C SER A 297 3.57 -2.98 31.42
N PHE A 298 3.16 -3.74 30.39
CA PHE A 298 3.87 -4.93 29.92
C PHE A 298 4.18 -4.86 28.42
N ASN A 299 5.31 -5.47 28.03
CA ASN A 299 5.57 -5.89 26.67
C ASN A 299 5.00 -7.29 26.45
N PHE A 300 4.64 -7.62 25.20
CA PHE A 300 4.01 -8.91 24.89
C PHE A 300 4.68 -9.61 23.73
N ILE A 301 4.90 -10.90 23.88
CA ILE A 301 5.24 -11.82 22.80
C ILE A 301 4.19 -12.91 22.75
N LYS A 302 3.79 -13.28 21.53
CA LYS A 302 2.82 -14.33 21.30
C LYS A 302 3.41 -15.40 20.43
N VAL A 303 3.32 -16.66 20.89
CA VAL A 303 3.65 -17.88 20.13
C VAL A 303 2.43 -18.79 20.14
N GLU A 304 2.06 -19.32 18.99
CA GLU A 304 0.88 -20.17 18.85
C GLU A 304 1.30 -21.59 18.46
N GLY A 305 1.03 -22.56 19.32
CA GLY A 305 1.15 -23.96 19.01
C GLY A 305 0.17 -24.39 17.91
N ARG A 306 0.64 -25.17 16.96
CA ARG A 306 -0.15 -25.70 15.85
C ARG A 306 -0.01 -27.21 15.79
N ALA A 307 -1.06 -27.93 15.41
CA ALA A 307 -1.00 -29.38 15.27
C ALA A 307 0.14 -29.83 14.32
N SER A 308 0.42 -29.05 13.30
CA SER A 308 1.56 -29.28 12.38
C SER A 308 2.92 -29.11 13.05
N SER A 309 3.03 -28.29 14.09
CA SER A 309 4.30 -28.04 14.80
C SER A 309 4.79 -29.23 15.58
N GLN A 310 3.90 -30.13 16.02
CA GLN A 310 4.28 -31.35 16.74
C GLN A 310 5.17 -32.30 15.92
N SER A 311 5.09 -32.22 14.59
CA SER A 311 5.90 -33.04 13.67
C SER A 311 7.29 -32.46 13.37
N TYR A 312 7.56 -31.22 13.80
CA TYR A 312 8.81 -30.52 13.54
C TYR A 312 9.45 -30.11 14.88
N GLU A 313 10.45 -30.87 15.31
CA GLU A 313 11.19 -30.62 16.55
C GLU A 313 11.80 -29.21 16.57
N GLY A 314 11.57 -28.48 17.64
CA GLY A 314 12.08 -27.12 17.85
C GLY A 314 11.36 -26.01 17.06
N SER A 315 10.26 -26.31 16.37
CA SER A 315 9.54 -25.29 15.58
C SER A 315 8.98 -24.16 16.45
N SER A 316 8.35 -24.50 17.57
CA SER A 316 7.78 -23.49 18.47
C SER A 316 8.85 -22.67 19.21
N TRP A 317 10.02 -23.26 19.44
CA TRP A 317 11.17 -22.55 19.96
C TRP A 317 11.72 -21.52 18.96
N ASN A 318 11.81 -21.89 17.67
CA ASN A 318 12.21 -20.96 16.62
C ASN A 318 11.22 -19.82 16.48
N ASP A 319 9.91 -20.09 16.58
CA ASP A 319 8.88 -19.03 16.57
C ASP A 319 9.07 -18.05 17.74
N LEU A 320 9.41 -18.56 18.95
CA LEU A 320 9.73 -17.74 20.10
C LEU A 320 10.96 -16.87 19.86
N ARG A 321 12.03 -17.47 19.33
CA ARG A 321 13.28 -16.77 19.00
C ARG A 321 13.05 -15.61 18.03
N GLN A 322 12.37 -15.88 16.93
CA GLN A 322 12.04 -14.86 15.94
C GLN A 322 11.18 -13.74 16.53
N ALA A 323 10.24 -14.07 17.42
CA ALA A 323 9.41 -13.07 18.10
C ALA A 323 10.22 -12.18 19.05
N LEU A 324 11.22 -12.75 19.74
CA LEU A 324 12.14 -12.00 20.61
C LEU A 324 13.09 -11.09 19.81
N GLU A 325 13.69 -11.59 18.74
CA GLU A 325 14.55 -10.83 17.83
C GLU A 325 13.78 -9.62 17.29
N LYS A 326 12.57 -9.85 16.82
CA LYS A 326 11.69 -8.79 16.30
C LYS A 326 11.34 -7.74 17.35
N LEU A 327 11.05 -8.14 18.57
CA LEU A 327 10.79 -7.19 19.66
C LEU A 327 12.06 -6.42 20.02
N GLY A 328 13.23 -7.07 19.98
CA GLY A 328 14.53 -6.43 20.16
C GLY A 328 14.79 -5.34 19.12
N ASP A 329 14.55 -5.62 17.84
CA ASP A 329 14.66 -4.67 16.75
C ASP A 329 13.71 -3.48 16.95
N GLU A 330 12.46 -3.75 17.35
CA GLU A 330 11.45 -2.72 17.64
C GLU A 330 11.89 -1.80 18.80
N MET A 331 12.51 -2.36 19.82
CA MET A 331 13.05 -1.63 20.98
C MET A 331 14.45 -1.06 20.74
N ARG A 332 15.07 -1.29 19.58
CA ARG A 332 16.44 -0.93 19.22
C ARG A 332 17.49 -1.50 20.18
N ILE A 333 17.25 -2.69 20.69
CA ILE A 333 18.16 -3.42 21.57
C ILE A 333 18.91 -4.45 20.71
N SER A 334 20.22 -4.31 20.60
CA SER A 334 21.07 -5.29 19.93
C SER A 334 21.53 -6.33 20.92
N PHE A 335 21.44 -7.59 20.54
CA PHE A 335 21.93 -8.73 21.31
C PHE A 335 23.17 -9.31 20.64
N LEU A 336 24.11 -9.82 21.46
CA LEU A 336 25.24 -10.58 20.94
C LEU A 336 24.76 -11.95 20.48
N GLU A 337 25.25 -12.41 19.33
CA GLU A 337 25.03 -13.77 18.88
C GLU A 337 25.82 -14.72 19.79
N GLU A 338 25.11 -15.65 20.40
CA GLU A 338 25.67 -16.72 21.22
C GLU A 338 25.57 -18.05 20.46
N GLU A 339 26.60 -18.90 20.60
CA GLU A 339 26.56 -20.23 19.99
C GLU A 339 25.49 -21.12 20.64
N ASP A 340 25.25 -20.92 21.95
CA ASP A 340 24.18 -21.62 22.70
C ASP A 340 22.83 -20.88 22.54
N ASP A 341 21.95 -21.51 21.81
CA ASP A 341 20.61 -21.03 21.50
C ASP A 341 19.74 -20.73 22.77
N LEU A 342 19.90 -21.48 23.86
CA LEU A 342 19.21 -21.25 25.11
C LEU A 342 19.74 -20.01 25.84
N ILE A 343 21.06 -19.81 25.81
CA ILE A 343 21.73 -18.65 26.43
C ILE A 343 21.37 -17.39 25.62
N SER A 344 21.32 -17.48 24.31
CA SER A 344 20.88 -16.36 23.45
C SER A 344 19.49 -15.90 23.80
N VAL A 345 18.51 -16.83 23.87
CA VAL A 345 17.12 -16.50 24.25
C VAL A 345 17.05 -15.95 25.69
N TRP A 346 17.80 -16.51 26.63
CA TRP A 346 17.88 -16.02 27.99
C TRP A 346 18.35 -14.56 28.05
N ASN A 347 19.43 -14.22 27.38
CA ASN A 347 19.99 -12.87 27.31
C ASN A 347 19.01 -11.87 26.68
N GLN A 348 18.29 -12.30 25.64
CA GLN A 348 17.23 -11.51 25.01
C GLN A 348 16.07 -11.23 25.99
N LEU A 349 15.60 -12.26 26.71
CA LEU A 349 14.55 -12.11 27.70
C LEU A 349 14.95 -11.13 28.82
N GLN A 350 16.17 -11.27 29.33
CA GLN A 350 16.72 -10.34 30.33
C GLN A 350 16.82 -8.93 29.81
N GLY A 351 17.33 -8.74 28.60
CA GLY A 351 17.48 -7.40 27.99
C GLY A 351 16.15 -6.70 27.77
N LEU A 352 15.17 -7.43 27.18
CA LEU A 352 13.84 -6.90 26.86
C LEU A 352 12.95 -6.61 28.07
N SER A 353 13.19 -7.30 29.17
CA SER A 353 12.40 -7.11 30.40
C SER A 353 12.96 -6.10 31.40
N LYS A 354 14.12 -5.47 31.10
CA LYS A 354 14.78 -4.50 32.02
C LYS A 354 13.95 -3.25 32.28
N GLU A 355 13.46 -2.63 31.22
CA GLU A 355 12.72 -1.37 31.30
C GLU A 355 11.25 -1.60 31.59
N LYS A 356 10.68 -2.64 31.00
CA LYS A 356 9.26 -2.96 31.09
C LYS A 356 9.06 -4.47 31.15
N PRO A 357 8.28 -5.01 32.10
CA PRO A 357 8.04 -6.44 32.21
C PRO A 357 7.54 -7.05 30.89
N LEU A 358 7.95 -8.29 30.62
CA LEU A 358 7.63 -9.01 29.38
C LEU A 358 6.72 -10.20 29.68
N LEU A 359 5.58 -10.28 28.99
CA LEU A 359 4.70 -11.44 29.03
C LEU A 359 4.81 -12.26 27.72
N ILE A 360 5.08 -13.53 27.86
CA ILE A 360 5.16 -14.48 26.76
C ILE A 360 3.88 -15.32 26.77
N LEU A 361 3.03 -15.11 25.79
CA LEU A 361 1.76 -15.81 25.63
C LEU A 361 1.95 -17.03 24.72
N LEU A 362 1.86 -18.22 25.29
CA LEU A 362 1.95 -19.49 24.56
C LEU A 362 0.53 -20.06 24.36
N GLU A 363 -0.08 -19.72 23.22
CA GLU A 363 -1.44 -20.17 22.89
C GLU A 363 -1.44 -21.60 22.34
N ASN A 364 -2.48 -22.37 22.68
CA ASN A 364 -2.64 -23.77 22.31
C ASN A 364 -1.39 -24.60 22.64
N ALA A 365 -0.89 -24.45 23.86
CA ALA A 365 0.39 -25.03 24.30
C ALA A 365 0.40 -26.56 24.23
N GLN A 366 -0.75 -27.24 24.18
CA GLN A 366 -0.85 -28.67 23.91
C GLN A 366 -0.26 -29.09 22.54
N TRP A 367 -0.09 -28.14 21.61
CA TRP A 367 0.49 -28.39 20.28
C TRP A 367 1.97 -27.99 20.16
N ILE A 368 2.59 -27.52 21.24
CA ILE A 368 4.03 -27.24 21.27
C ILE A 368 4.81 -28.54 21.25
N ASP A 369 5.84 -28.62 20.44
CA ASP A 369 6.70 -29.79 20.31
C ASP A 369 7.52 -30.06 21.60
N ALA A 370 7.88 -31.31 21.84
CA ALA A 370 8.53 -31.76 23.06
C ALA A 370 9.90 -31.09 23.30
N VAL A 371 10.67 -30.83 22.22
CA VAL A 371 11.98 -30.17 22.31
C VAL A 371 11.82 -28.71 22.79
N SER A 372 10.85 -28.01 22.21
CA SER A 372 10.52 -26.63 22.61
C SER A 372 10.04 -26.56 24.07
N LEU A 373 9.20 -27.51 24.52
CA LEU A 373 8.73 -27.56 25.90
C LEU A 373 9.90 -27.79 26.88
N GLU A 374 10.87 -28.66 26.53
CA GLU A 374 12.04 -28.89 27.39
C GLU A 374 12.93 -27.64 27.49
N LYS A 375 13.12 -26.91 26.40
CA LYS A 375 13.85 -25.63 26.43
C LYS A 375 13.11 -24.55 27.25
N VAL A 376 11.78 -24.45 27.11
CA VAL A 376 10.97 -23.54 27.95
C VAL A 376 11.06 -23.90 29.43
N LYS A 377 11.06 -25.18 29.76
CA LYS A 377 11.29 -25.67 31.15
C LYS A 377 12.66 -25.23 31.67
N GLN A 378 13.73 -25.39 30.88
CA GLN A 378 15.08 -24.96 31.26
C GLN A 378 15.17 -23.44 31.47
N LEU A 379 14.42 -22.63 30.71
CA LEU A 379 14.29 -21.19 30.96
C LEU A 379 13.61 -20.91 32.30
N GLU A 380 12.51 -21.60 32.61
CA GLU A 380 11.81 -21.43 33.90
C GLU A 380 12.64 -21.88 35.10
N GLU A 381 13.43 -22.97 34.99
CA GLU A 381 14.34 -23.42 36.05
C GLU A 381 15.46 -22.39 36.32
N ARG A 382 15.93 -21.66 35.32
CA ARG A 382 16.93 -20.59 35.48
C ARG A 382 16.33 -19.28 36.02
N ARG A 383 15.04 -19.05 35.81
CA ARG A 383 14.35 -17.83 36.18
C ARG A 383 14.33 -17.64 37.70
N ASN A 384 14.73 -16.49 38.17
CA ASN A 384 14.75 -16.15 39.60
C ASN A 384 13.92 -14.88 39.92
N GLN A 385 14.46 -13.71 39.59
CA GLN A 385 13.81 -12.41 39.82
C GLN A 385 13.66 -11.57 38.55
N GLU A 386 13.64 -12.23 37.39
CA GLU A 386 13.48 -11.58 36.10
C GLU A 386 12.03 -11.09 35.92
N LYS A 387 11.91 -9.96 35.21
CA LYS A 387 10.62 -9.33 34.90
C LYS A 387 9.98 -9.86 33.62
N TRP A 388 10.14 -11.16 33.33
CA TRP A 388 9.40 -11.82 32.25
C TRP A 388 8.62 -13.00 32.81
N GLN A 389 7.49 -13.35 32.17
CA GLN A 389 6.60 -14.38 32.63
C GLN A 389 5.90 -15.10 31.49
N LEU A 390 5.56 -16.39 31.71
CA LEU A 390 4.85 -17.25 30.78
C LEU A 390 3.38 -17.37 31.14
N ILE A 391 2.52 -17.20 30.14
CA ILE A 391 1.08 -17.52 30.25
C ILE A 391 0.74 -18.52 29.14
N PHE A 392 0.23 -19.68 29.54
CA PHE A 392 -0.18 -20.75 28.63
C PHE A 392 -1.69 -20.78 28.45
N THR A 393 -2.16 -21.10 27.23
CA THR A 393 -3.51 -21.63 27.05
C THR A 393 -3.43 -23.04 26.55
N ALA A 394 -4.28 -23.93 27.08
CA ALA A 394 -4.39 -25.30 26.60
C ALA A 394 -5.83 -25.82 26.67
N GLU A 395 -6.09 -26.88 25.91
CA GLU A 395 -7.37 -27.60 25.92
C GLU A 395 -7.14 -29.11 25.91
N GLU A 396 -8.07 -29.83 26.51
CA GLU A 396 -8.03 -31.30 26.52
C GLU A 396 -8.43 -31.86 25.12
N PRO A 397 -7.88 -33.04 24.73
CA PRO A 397 -6.94 -33.88 25.50
C PRO A 397 -5.49 -33.33 25.44
N LEU A 398 -4.77 -33.42 26.56
CA LEU A 398 -3.38 -32.99 26.65
C LEU A 398 -2.43 -34.11 26.21
N PRO A 399 -1.46 -33.86 25.33
CA PRO A 399 -0.40 -34.80 24.97
C PRO A 399 0.49 -35.13 26.17
N ALA A 400 1.07 -36.34 26.21
CA ALA A 400 1.93 -36.80 27.31
C ALA A 400 3.13 -35.86 27.56
N SER A 401 3.73 -35.30 26.50
CA SER A 401 4.82 -34.32 26.60
C SER A 401 4.41 -33.09 27.39
N PHE A 402 3.23 -32.55 27.13
CA PHE A 402 2.71 -31.36 27.82
C PHE A 402 2.29 -31.70 29.26
N VAL A 403 1.69 -32.86 29.49
CA VAL A 403 1.36 -33.35 30.88
C VAL A 403 2.62 -33.47 31.74
N ASN A 404 3.69 -34.06 31.18
CA ASN A 404 4.98 -34.18 31.87
C ASN A 404 5.60 -32.82 32.18
N PHE A 405 5.55 -31.89 31.21
CA PHE A 405 6.00 -30.51 31.38
C PHE A 405 5.22 -29.81 32.52
N LEU A 406 3.87 -29.85 32.53
CA LEU A 406 3.06 -29.30 33.59
C LEU A 406 3.34 -29.97 34.95
N GLY A 407 3.59 -31.29 34.95
CA GLY A 407 3.98 -32.04 36.14
C GLY A 407 5.27 -31.50 36.77
N SER A 408 6.28 -31.20 35.95
CA SER A 408 7.53 -30.61 36.45
C SER A 408 7.34 -29.24 37.09
N LEU A 409 6.51 -28.37 36.49
CA LEU A 409 6.18 -27.06 37.06
C LEU A 409 5.38 -27.13 38.37
N LYS A 410 4.47 -28.12 38.52
CA LYS A 410 3.66 -28.32 39.73
C LYS A 410 4.49 -28.80 40.93
N VAL A 411 5.48 -29.67 40.72
CA VAL A 411 6.37 -30.15 41.75
C VAL A 411 7.10 -29.00 42.46
N GLU A 412 7.45 -27.95 41.71
CA GLU A 412 8.11 -26.76 42.25
C GLU A 412 7.14 -25.73 42.87
N LYS A 413 5.81 -26.02 42.96
CA LYS A 413 4.74 -25.11 43.41
C LYS A 413 4.72 -23.77 42.68
N ARG A 414 5.09 -23.76 41.42
CA ARG A 414 5.24 -22.54 40.63
C ARG A 414 4.11 -22.29 39.61
N LEU A 415 3.19 -23.24 39.40
CA LEU A 415 2.13 -23.11 38.40
C LEU A 415 0.84 -22.58 38.99
N SER A 416 0.40 -21.38 38.51
CA SER A 416 -0.96 -20.89 38.75
C SER A 416 -1.89 -21.42 37.65
N GLN A 417 -3.12 -21.79 37.98
CA GLN A 417 -4.06 -22.37 37.02
C GLN A 417 -5.43 -21.73 37.12
N LEU A 418 -6.03 -21.42 35.98
CA LEU A 418 -7.40 -20.96 35.80
C LEU A 418 -8.14 -21.91 34.85
N GLU A 419 -9.30 -22.39 35.23
CA GLU A 419 -10.15 -23.21 34.34
C GLU A 419 -11.34 -22.42 33.87
N LEU A 420 -11.48 -22.30 32.55
CA LEU A 420 -12.60 -21.64 31.89
C LEU A 420 -13.68 -22.67 31.55
N THR A 421 -14.83 -22.54 32.17
CA THR A 421 -16.04 -23.29 31.82
C THR A 421 -16.86 -22.56 30.76
N ASN A 422 -17.80 -23.24 30.11
CA ASN A 422 -18.78 -22.58 29.26
C ASN A 422 -19.62 -21.58 30.03
N PHE A 423 -20.12 -20.54 29.38
CA PHE A 423 -21.11 -19.66 29.99
C PHE A 423 -22.36 -20.46 30.36
N ASP A 424 -22.92 -20.11 31.51
CA ASP A 424 -24.23 -20.65 31.87
C ASP A 424 -25.33 -20.09 30.93
N PRO A 425 -26.55 -20.68 30.93
CA PRO A 425 -27.62 -20.19 30.08
C PRO A 425 -28.04 -18.74 30.34
N SER A 426 -27.85 -18.22 31.56
CA SER A 426 -28.17 -16.83 31.92
C SER A 426 -27.13 -15.86 31.37
N GLU A 427 -25.85 -16.19 31.48
CA GLU A 427 -24.73 -15.45 30.90
C GLU A 427 -24.80 -15.44 29.37
N SER A 428 -25.11 -16.60 28.75
CA SER A 428 -25.28 -16.72 27.31
C SER A 428 -26.41 -15.84 26.79
N ARG A 429 -27.58 -15.83 27.49
CA ARG A 429 -28.70 -14.92 27.14
C ARG A 429 -28.34 -13.46 27.32
N ALA A 430 -27.60 -13.11 28.36
CA ALA A 430 -27.17 -11.74 28.60
C ALA A 430 -26.17 -11.26 27.55
N LEU A 431 -25.24 -12.12 27.10
CA LEU A 431 -24.35 -11.88 25.99
C LEU A 431 -25.10 -11.59 24.69
N LEU A 432 -26.06 -12.48 24.32
CA LEU A 432 -26.88 -12.34 23.14
C LEU A 432 -27.73 -11.07 23.16
N LYS A 433 -28.32 -10.74 24.33
CA LYS A 433 -29.14 -9.55 24.50
C LYS A 433 -28.32 -8.26 24.38
N GLY A 434 -27.08 -8.25 24.87
CA GLY A 434 -26.18 -7.12 24.79
C GLY A 434 -25.71 -6.84 23.35
N GLU A 435 -25.56 -7.87 22.52
CA GLU A 435 -25.01 -7.78 21.17
C GLU A 435 -26.07 -7.66 20.05
N LEU A 436 -27.20 -8.31 20.21
CA LEU A 436 -28.24 -8.39 19.16
C LEU A 436 -29.45 -7.46 19.44
N GLY A 437 -29.45 -6.74 20.57
CA GLY A 437 -30.63 -6.00 21.00
C GLY A 437 -31.72 -6.95 21.52
N ALA A 438 -32.92 -6.44 21.82
CA ALA A 438 -34.01 -7.24 22.33
C ALA A 438 -34.44 -8.31 21.30
N ILE A 439 -34.00 -9.56 21.50
CA ILE A 439 -34.59 -10.70 20.79
C ILE A 439 -35.88 -11.03 21.52
N GLU A 440 -37.02 -10.82 20.86
CA GLU A 440 -38.28 -11.38 21.36
C GLU A 440 -38.15 -12.92 21.38
N PRO A 441 -38.56 -13.57 22.48
CA PRO A 441 -38.55 -15.01 22.51
C PRO A 441 -39.54 -15.52 21.46
N ALA A 442 -39.03 -16.14 20.41
CA ALA A 442 -39.86 -16.96 19.55
C ALA A 442 -40.47 -18.09 20.43
N VAL A 443 -41.78 -18.12 20.49
CA VAL A 443 -42.61 -19.12 21.18
C VAL A 443 -42.28 -20.51 20.69
#